data_4d5907ecac4bbe3c21243a887e4fb7f4
#
_entry.id   4d5907ecac4bbe3c21243a887e4fb7f4
#
_cell.length_a   1.000
_cell.length_b   1.000
_cell.length_c   1.000
_cell.angle_alpha   90.00
_cell.angle_beta   90.00
_cell.angle_gamma   90.00
#
_symmetry.space_group_name_H-M   'P 1'
#
loop_
_entity.id
_entity.type
_entity.pdbx_description
1 polymer ?
#
loop_
_entity_poly.entity_id
_entity_poly.type
_entity_poly.pdbx_seq_one_letter_code
_entity_poly.pdbx_strand_id
1 'polypeptide(L)'
;HSRLLERAARLSPELGGGSITALPIIETQAGDVSAYIPTNVISITDGQIYLETDLFNSGTRPAVNVGLSVSRVGGSAQTRAMRKVAGQLRLDLAQYRELVTFAQFGTDDLDDATRTRLERGQRISEVLKQAQYVPLPMNNQVVVLYAAINGYMDQVPVDTVKQWESNFIAFISANHSDIMESITTNADINEETETKIKE
;
A
#
# COMPACT_ATOMS: atom_id res chain seq x y z
N HIS A 1 -20.37 2.07 -21.62
CA HIS A 1 -19.64 2.07 -20.34
C HIS A 1 -19.64 3.47 -19.71
N SER A 2 -19.25 4.56 -20.42
CA SER A 2 -19.16 5.91 -19.85
C SER A 2 -20.45 6.37 -19.18
N ARG A 3 -21.61 6.24 -19.84
CA ARG A 3 -22.90 6.65 -19.23
C ARG A 3 -23.20 5.99 -17.90
N LEU A 4 -22.73 4.76 -17.69
CA LEU A 4 -22.92 4.04 -16.44
C LEU A 4 -21.92 4.50 -15.39
N LEU A 5 -20.63 4.59 -15.75
CA LEU A 5 -19.56 4.91 -14.81
C LEU A 5 -19.55 6.37 -14.38
N GLU A 6 -19.94 7.30 -15.26
CA GLU A 6 -20.05 8.73 -14.92
C GLU A 6 -21.20 9.08 -13.97
N ARG A 7 -22.08 8.12 -13.65
CA ARG A 7 -23.06 8.28 -12.56
C ARG A 7 -22.40 8.19 -11.17
N ALA A 8 -21.24 7.57 -11.08
CA ALA A 8 -20.42 7.61 -9.88
C ALA A 8 -19.75 8.98 -9.79
N ALA A 9 -20.24 9.81 -8.88
CA ALA A 9 -19.81 11.18 -8.72
C ALA A 9 -19.96 11.63 -7.26
N ARG A 10 -19.32 12.73 -6.94
CA ARG A 10 -19.54 13.47 -5.70
C ARG A 10 -20.40 14.69 -5.99
N LEU A 11 -21.52 14.82 -5.29
CA LEU A 11 -22.40 15.99 -5.40
C LEU A 11 -21.84 17.18 -4.60
N SER A 12 -22.10 18.39 -5.11
CA SER A 12 -21.83 19.61 -4.36
C SER A 12 -22.74 19.72 -3.12
N PRO A 13 -22.33 20.47 -2.07
CA PRO A 13 -23.17 20.73 -0.91
C PRO A 13 -24.54 21.31 -1.27
N GLU A 14 -24.62 22.13 -2.30
CA GLU A 14 -25.85 22.75 -2.81
C GLU A 14 -26.86 21.72 -3.33
N LEU A 15 -26.38 20.57 -3.80
CA LEU A 15 -27.23 19.46 -4.26
C LEU A 15 -27.41 18.37 -3.18
N GLY A 16 -27.16 18.71 -1.91
CA GLY A 16 -27.35 17.82 -0.77
C GLY A 16 -26.09 16.99 -0.41
N GLY A 17 -25.00 17.12 -1.14
CA GLY A 17 -23.78 16.37 -0.90
C GLY A 17 -23.92 14.88 -1.23
N GLY A 18 -22.98 14.08 -0.73
CA GLY A 18 -22.95 12.64 -0.95
C GLY A 18 -22.06 12.23 -2.12
N SER A 19 -21.71 10.95 -2.17
CA SER A 19 -20.85 10.40 -3.22
C SER A 19 -21.17 8.94 -3.51
N ILE A 20 -20.90 8.53 -4.75
CA ILE A 20 -20.94 7.14 -5.20
C ILE A 20 -19.58 6.81 -5.78
N THR A 21 -18.99 5.70 -5.34
CA THR A 21 -17.79 5.12 -5.92
C THR A 21 -18.14 3.87 -6.69
N ALA A 22 -17.76 3.79 -7.96
CA ALA A 22 -17.89 2.61 -8.79
C ALA A 22 -16.55 1.87 -8.87
N LEU A 23 -16.56 0.56 -8.64
CA LEU A 23 -15.42 -0.33 -8.78
C LEU A 23 -15.72 -1.38 -9.85
N PRO A 24 -15.60 -1.05 -11.15
CA PRO A 24 -15.83 -2.00 -12.22
C PRO A 24 -14.71 -3.05 -12.23
N ILE A 25 -15.09 -4.32 -12.31
CA ILE A 25 -14.15 -5.44 -12.41
C ILE A 25 -14.14 -5.88 -13.86
N ILE A 26 -12.96 -5.82 -14.48
CA ILE A 26 -12.74 -6.19 -15.87
C ILE A 26 -11.77 -7.35 -15.93
N GLU A 27 -12.19 -8.44 -16.55
CA GLU A 27 -11.34 -9.58 -16.84
C GLU A 27 -10.44 -9.26 -18.02
N THR A 28 -9.14 -9.54 -17.88
CA THR A 28 -8.18 -9.49 -18.99
C THR A 28 -7.86 -10.92 -19.46
N GLN A 29 -7.79 -11.14 -20.78
CA GLN A 29 -7.33 -12.41 -21.31
C GLN A 29 -5.80 -12.42 -21.38
N ALA A 30 -5.17 -13.38 -20.71
CA ALA A 30 -3.71 -13.50 -20.63
C ALA A 30 -2.98 -12.22 -20.16
N GLY A 31 -3.63 -11.40 -19.34
CA GLY A 31 -3.05 -10.15 -18.83
C GLY A 31 -3.03 -8.99 -19.85
N ASP A 32 -3.67 -9.15 -21.01
CA ASP A 32 -3.69 -8.10 -22.05
C ASP A 32 -4.60 -6.93 -21.65
N VAL A 33 -3.97 -5.87 -21.12
CA VAL A 33 -4.63 -4.59 -20.80
C VAL A 33 -4.82 -3.68 -22.03
N SER A 34 -4.22 -4.01 -23.16
CA SER A 34 -4.31 -3.23 -24.39
C SER A 34 -5.57 -3.54 -25.21
N ALA A 35 -6.29 -4.59 -24.83
CA ALA A 35 -7.56 -4.95 -25.44
C ALA A 35 -8.60 -3.83 -25.33
N TYR A 36 -9.61 -3.84 -26.18
CA TYR A 36 -10.60 -2.76 -26.32
C TYR A 36 -11.36 -2.46 -25.01
N ILE A 37 -11.84 -3.48 -24.30
CA ILE A 37 -12.62 -3.27 -23.07
C ILE A 37 -11.77 -2.70 -21.94
N PRO A 38 -10.60 -3.28 -21.59
CA PRO A 38 -9.72 -2.70 -20.59
C PRO A 38 -9.32 -1.26 -20.89
N THR A 39 -8.85 -0.97 -22.10
CA THR A 39 -8.42 0.39 -22.49
C THR A 39 -9.55 1.40 -22.43
N ASN A 40 -10.75 1.02 -22.84
CA ASN A 40 -11.92 1.89 -22.79
C ASN A 40 -12.32 2.19 -21.34
N VAL A 41 -12.34 1.19 -20.46
CA VAL A 41 -12.69 1.41 -19.04
C VAL A 41 -11.63 2.21 -18.31
N ILE A 42 -10.34 1.95 -18.54
CA ILE A 42 -9.22 2.74 -17.98
C ILE A 42 -9.33 4.21 -18.41
N SER A 43 -9.75 4.48 -19.65
CA SER A 43 -9.89 5.86 -20.14
C SER A 43 -11.01 6.65 -19.46
N ILE A 44 -12.06 5.96 -19.02
CA ILE A 44 -13.24 6.56 -18.39
C ILE A 44 -13.03 6.74 -16.87
N THR A 45 -12.36 5.80 -16.22
CA THR A 45 -12.17 5.76 -14.77
C THR A 45 -10.99 6.61 -14.32
N ASP A 46 -10.89 6.88 -13.01
CA ASP A 46 -9.80 7.66 -12.40
C ASP A 46 -8.53 6.83 -12.12
N GLY A 47 -8.39 5.72 -12.75
CA GLY A 47 -7.25 4.82 -12.64
C GLY A 47 -7.66 3.36 -12.63
N GLN A 48 -6.69 2.50 -12.36
CA GLN A 48 -6.89 1.06 -12.27
C GLN A 48 -6.07 0.44 -11.15
N ILE A 49 -6.59 -0.61 -10.56
CA ILE A 49 -5.85 -1.55 -9.70
C ILE A 49 -5.61 -2.79 -10.56
N TYR A 50 -4.34 -3.03 -10.92
CA TYR A 50 -3.96 -4.17 -11.75
C TYR A 50 -3.60 -5.36 -10.88
N LEU A 51 -4.31 -6.46 -11.05
CA LEU A 51 -4.03 -7.73 -10.38
C LEU A 51 -3.29 -8.66 -11.33
N GLU A 52 -2.21 -9.27 -10.86
CA GLU A 52 -1.30 -10.08 -11.67
C GLU A 52 -1.29 -11.53 -11.20
N THR A 53 -1.46 -12.46 -12.13
CA THR A 53 -1.54 -13.89 -11.84
C THR A 53 -0.25 -14.43 -11.22
N ASP A 54 0.91 -13.96 -11.68
CA ASP A 54 2.21 -14.42 -11.16
C ASP A 54 2.42 -13.98 -9.72
N LEU A 55 2.00 -12.77 -9.36
CA LEU A 55 2.00 -12.31 -7.96
C LEU A 55 1.07 -13.16 -7.09
N PHE A 56 -0.11 -13.50 -7.61
CA PHE A 56 -1.04 -14.36 -6.87
C PHE A 56 -0.46 -15.75 -6.62
N ASN A 57 0.13 -16.36 -7.63
CA ASN A 57 0.73 -17.68 -7.56
C ASN A 57 1.98 -17.72 -6.67
N SER A 58 2.75 -16.63 -6.61
CA SER A 58 3.89 -16.47 -5.71
C SER A 58 3.50 -16.22 -4.24
N GLY A 59 2.18 -16.14 -3.95
CA GLY A 59 1.68 -15.91 -2.59
C GLY A 59 1.56 -14.44 -2.19
N THR A 60 1.77 -13.50 -3.11
CA THR A 60 1.52 -12.07 -2.88
C THR A 60 0.02 -11.81 -2.99
N ARG A 61 -0.64 -11.58 -1.86
CA ARG A 61 -2.09 -11.37 -1.80
C ARG A 61 -2.43 -10.19 -0.88
N PRO A 62 -3.15 -9.17 -1.39
CA PRO A 62 -3.68 -9.03 -2.76
C PRO A 62 -2.57 -8.94 -3.82
N ALA A 63 -2.84 -9.50 -4.99
CA ALA A 63 -1.87 -9.62 -6.09
C ALA A 63 -1.74 -8.32 -6.90
N VAL A 64 -1.62 -7.19 -6.21
CA VAL A 64 -1.57 -5.85 -6.81
C VAL A 64 -0.20 -5.55 -7.39
N ASN A 65 -0.14 -5.36 -8.69
CA ASN A 65 1.06 -4.81 -9.32
C ASN A 65 1.07 -3.28 -9.16
N VAL A 66 1.91 -2.78 -8.24
CA VAL A 66 2.03 -1.35 -7.93
C VAL A 66 2.57 -0.53 -9.11
N GLY A 67 3.37 -1.13 -9.98
CA GLY A 67 3.94 -0.46 -11.16
C GLY A 67 2.92 -0.18 -12.26
N LEU A 68 1.98 -1.11 -12.47
CA LEU A 68 0.92 -1.01 -13.48
C LEU A 68 -0.37 -0.40 -12.95
N SER A 69 -0.52 -0.32 -11.63
CA SER A 69 -1.66 0.34 -11.00
C SER A 69 -1.46 1.86 -10.99
N VAL A 70 -2.50 2.58 -11.35
CA VAL A 70 -2.48 4.04 -11.47
C VAL A 70 -3.70 4.63 -10.77
N SER A 71 -3.51 5.73 -10.06
CA SER A 71 -4.60 6.58 -9.57
C SER A 71 -4.40 8.01 -10.06
N ARG A 72 -5.36 8.55 -10.79
CA ARG A 72 -5.35 9.97 -11.24
C ARG A 72 -5.61 10.92 -10.09
N VAL A 73 -6.37 10.50 -9.08
CA VAL A 73 -6.62 11.27 -7.85
C VAL A 73 -5.37 11.27 -6.96
N GLY A 74 -4.72 10.11 -6.86
CA GLY A 74 -3.43 9.94 -6.19
C GLY A 74 -3.41 10.42 -4.76
N GLY A 75 -2.35 11.12 -4.40
CA GLY A 75 -2.14 11.63 -3.06
C GLY A 75 -3.19 12.64 -2.55
N SER A 76 -4.01 13.22 -3.44
CA SER A 76 -5.08 14.13 -3.04
C SER A 76 -6.20 13.45 -2.26
N ALA A 77 -6.37 12.13 -2.43
CA ALA A 77 -7.35 11.34 -1.70
C ALA A 77 -6.80 10.78 -0.38
N GLN A 78 -5.50 10.85 -0.16
CA GLN A 78 -4.84 10.33 1.05
C GLN A 78 -4.88 11.36 2.18
N THR A 79 -4.99 10.86 3.41
CA THR A 79 -4.67 11.67 4.59
C THR A 79 -3.20 12.10 4.55
N ARG A 80 -2.84 13.14 5.30
CA ARG A 80 -1.44 13.59 5.39
C ARG A 80 -0.55 12.49 5.96
N ALA A 81 -1.04 11.77 6.98
CA ALA A 81 -0.35 10.64 7.58
C ALA A 81 -0.04 9.55 6.54
N MET A 82 -1.06 9.09 5.80
CA MET A 82 -0.86 8.08 4.76
C MET A 82 0.08 8.56 3.65
N ARG A 83 -0.01 9.82 3.24
CA ARG A 83 0.86 10.39 2.20
C ARG A 83 2.34 10.39 2.61
N LYS A 84 2.64 10.66 3.90
CA LYS A 84 4.02 10.62 4.41
C LYS A 84 4.62 9.22 4.27
N VAL A 85 3.89 8.18 4.63
CA VAL A 85 4.40 6.81 4.56
C VAL A 85 4.33 6.20 3.16
N ALA A 86 3.26 6.44 2.41
CA ALA A 86 3.04 5.83 1.09
C ALA A 86 4.03 6.35 0.02
N GLY A 87 4.50 7.59 0.13
CA GLY A 87 5.46 8.16 -0.80
C GLY A 87 6.79 7.39 -0.78
N GLN A 88 7.36 7.21 0.40
CA GLN A 88 8.61 6.48 0.60
C GLN A 88 8.43 4.99 0.24
N LEU A 89 7.35 4.37 0.71
CA LEU A 89 7.02 2.97 0.43
C LEU A 89 7.06 2.63 -1.06
N ARG A 90 6.51 3.51 -1.90
CA ARG A 90 6.50 3.29 -3.35
C ARG A 90 7.91 3.27 -3.95
N LEU A 91 8.79 4.14 -3.48
CA LEU A 91 10.19 4.17 -3.90
C LEU A 91 10.94 2.91 -3.45
N ASP A 92 10.76 2.52 -2.21
CA ASP A 92 11.42 1.33 -1.63
C ASP A 92 10.99 0.05 -2.36
N LEU A 93 9.71 -0.08 -2.70
CA LEU A 93 9.21 -1.21 -3.49
C LEU A 93 9.73 -1.23 -4.92
N ALA A 94 9.88 -0.08 -5.57
CA ALA A 94 10.46 0.01 -6.89
C ALA A 94 11.92 -0.44 -6.88
N GLN A 95 12.71 0.07 -5.93
CA GLN A 95 14.12 -0.34 -5.73
C GLN A 95 14.23 -1.83 -5.39
N TYR A 96 13.38 -2.33 -4.51
CA TYR A 96 13.36 -3.75 -4.16
C TYR A 96 13.15 -4.65 -5.37
N ARG A 97 12.21 -4.32 -6.26
CA ARG A 97 11.95 -5.11 -7.48
C ARG A 97 13.14 -5.16 -8.41
N GLU A 98 13.85 -4.04 -8.57
CA GLU A 98 15.09 -3.99 -9.35
C GLU A 98 16.16 -4.87 -8.72
N LEU A 99 16.37 -4.75 -7.40
CA LEU A 99 17.35 -5.53 -6.67
C LEU A 99 17.07 -7.03 -6.68
N VAL A 100 15.79 -7.45 -6.56
CA VAL A 100 15.41 -8.88 -6.67
C VAL A 100 15.79 -9.44 -8.03
N THR A 101 15.61 -8.69 -9.09
CA THR A 101 16.01 -9.12 -10.44
C THR A 101 17.53 -9.30 -10.54
N PHE A 102 18.32 -8.39 -9.97
CA PHE A 102 19.76 -8.52 -9.91
C PHE A 102 20.21 -9.69 -9.03
N ALA A 103 19.59 -9.88 -7.88
CA ALA A 103 19.91 -10.95 -6.94
C ALA A 103 19.71 -12.37 -7.52
N GLN A 104 18.86 -12.52 -8.55
CA GLN A 104 18.71 -13.79 -9.29
C GLN A 104 19.98 -14.20 -10.05
N PHE A 105 20.87 -13.26 -10.36
CA PHE A 105 22.13 -13.53 -11.06
C PHE A 105 23.33 -13.75 -10.12
N GLY A 106 23.16 -13.62 -8.82
CA GLY A 106 24.17 -13.87 -7.78
C GLY A 106 24.05 -12.83 -6.64
N THR A 107 24.06 -13.31 -5.42
CA THR A 107 23.98 -12.46 -4.22
C THR A 107 25.32 -12.23 -3.55
N ASP A 108 26.37 -12.95 -3.98
CA ASP A 108 27.65 -13.01 -3.27
C ASP A 108 28.47 -11.70 -3.36
N ASP A 109 28.17 -10.87 -4.37
CA ASP A 109 28.86 -9.60 -4.62
C ASP A 109 28.05 -8.36 -4.16
N LEU A 110 26.94 -8.54 -3.43
CA LEU A 110 26.16 -7.41 -2.93
C LEU A 110 26.84 -6.74 -1.74
N ASP A 111 26.99 -5.43 -1.80
CA ASP A 111 27.42 -4.64 -0.64
C ASP A 111 26.39 -4.68 0.50
N ASP A 112 26.83 -4.39 1.71
CA ASP A 112 25.98 -4.47 2.91
C ASP A 112 24.76 -3.52 2.83
N ALA A 113 24.94 -2.36 2.19
CA ALA A 113 23.83 -1.39 2.02
C ALA A 113 22.76 -1.93 1.07
N THR A 114 23.17 -2.55 -0.02
CA THR A 114 22.25 -3.17 -1.00
C THR A 114 21.55 -4.38 -0.38
N ARG A 115 22.28 -5.20 0.40
CA ARG A 115 21.69 -6.33 1.13
C ARG A 115 20.63 -5.86 2.12
N THR A 116 20.91 -4.82 2.92
CA THR A 116 19.97 -4.25 3.88
C THR A 116 18.69 -3.75 3.18
N ARG A 117 18.83 -3.09 2.01
CA ARG A 117 17.68 -2.62 1.23
C ARG A 117 16.84 -3.78 0.68
N LEU A 118 17.50 -4.84 0.20
CA LEU A 118 16.82 -6.04 -0.29
C LEU A 118 16.01 -6.71 0.84
N GLU A 119 16.62 -6.90 2.00
CA GLU A 119 15.98 -7.50 3.16
C GLU A 119 14.82 -6.65 3.69
N ARG A 120 14.98 -5.32 3.76
CA ARG A 120 13.90 -4.40 4.14
C ARG A 120 12.76 -4.45 3.13
N GLY A 121 13.06 -4.42 1.83
CA GLY A 121 12.04 -4.54 0.78
C GLY A 121 11.26 -5.86 0.85
N GLN A 122 11.91 -6.94 1.24
CA GLN A 122 11.26 -8.23 1.47
C GLN A 122 10.27 -8.16 2.65
N ARG A 123 10.67 -7.55 3.78
CA ARG A 123 9.78 -7.34 4.93
C ARG A 123 8.61 -6.41 4.60
N ILE A 124 8.84 -5.32 3.88
CA ILE A 124 7.80 -4.44 3.38
C ILE A 124 6.80 -5.22 2.52
N SER A 125 7.29 -6.10 1.65
CA SER A 125 6.42 -6.94 0.81
C SER A 125 5.56 -7.89 1.64
N GLU A 126 6.08 -8.43 2.75
CA GLU A 126 5.29 -9.24 3.69
C GLU A 126 4.24 -8.41 4.45
N VAL A 127 4.60 -7.20 4.90
CA VAL A 127 3.66 -6.27 5.55
C VAL A 127 2.47 -5.96 4.64
N LEU A 128 2.69 -5.80 3.35
CA LEU A 128 1.64 -5.48 2.38
C LEU A 128 0.70 -6.64 2.07
N LYS A 129 1.04 -7.87 2.43
CA LYS A 129 0.11 -9.00 2.30
C LYS A 129 -1.03 -8.84 3.31
N GLN A 130 -2.23 -9.15 2.88
CA GLN A 130 -3.45 -9.02 3.70
C GLN A 130 -4.34 -10.23 3.49
N ALA A 131 -4.89 -10.77 4.57
CA ALA A 131 -5.84 -11.86 4.48
C ALA A 131 -7.17 -11.38 3.89
N GLN A 132 -7.87 -12.28 3.24
CA GLN A 132 -9.18 -11.99 2.66
C GLN A 132 -10.18 -11.65 3.79
N TYR A 133 -11.00 -10.63 3.56
CA TYR A 133 -12.01 -10.14 4.52
C TYR A 133 -11.49 -9.60 5.85
N VAL A 134 -10.20 -9.26 5.92
CA VAL A 134 -9.59 -8.66 7.10
C VAL A 134 -9.12 -7.24 6.76
N PRO A 135 -10.01 -6.24 6.73
CA PRO A 135 -9.63 -4.86 6.50
C PRO A 135 -8.87 -4.31 7.71
N LEU A 136 -7.82 -3.53 7.44
CA LEU A 136 -7.05 -2.84 8.46
C LEU A 136 -7.48 -1.37 8.54
N PRO A 137 -7.76 -0.82 9.74
CA PRO A 137 -7.99 0.61 9.93
C PRO A 137 -6.81 1.45 9.45
N MET A 138 -7.07 2.65 8.95
CA MET A 138 -6.05 3.52 8.36
C MET A 138 -4.92 3.87 9.33
N ASN A 139 -5.23 4.13 10.60
CA ASN A 139 -4.25 4.40 11.65
C ASN A 139 -3.30 3.20 11.87
N ASN A 140 -3.83 1.96 11.89
CA ASN A 140 -3.03 0.75 11.97
C ASN A 140 -2.08 0.62 10.77
N GLN A 141 -2.60 0.86 9.55
CA GLN A 141 -1.79 0.84 8.35
C GLN A 141 -0.64 1.85 8.43
N VAL A 142 -0.92 3.07 8.89
CA VAL A 142 0.06 4.15 8.99
C VAL A 142 1.20 3.79 9.93
N VAL A 143 0.91 3.30 11.15
CA VAL A 143 1.95 2.99 12.14
C VAL A 143 2.81 1.81 11.70
N VAL A 144 2.21 0.77 11.13
CA VAL A 144 2.94 -0.41 10.62
C VAL A 144 3.82 -0.04 9.44
N LEU A 145 3.31 0.73 8.48
CA LEU A 145 4.10 1.20 7.34
C LEU A 145 5.22 2.14 7.79
N TYR A 146 4.95 3.01 8.77
CA TYR A 146 5.99 3.86 9.36
C TYR A 146 7.13 3.04 9.95
N ALA A 147 6.80 2.00 10.71
CA ALA A 147 7.79 1.11 11.29
C ALA A 147 8.61 0.38 10.21
N ALA A 148 7.95 -0.11 9.16
CA ALA A 148 8.59 -0.85 8.08
C ALA A 148 9.58 0.01 7.27
N ILE A 149 9.17 1.23 6.86
CA ILE A 149 10.03 2.10 6.03
C ILE A 149 11.20 2.72 6.82
N ASN A 150 11.04 2.93 8.14
CA ASN A 150 12.09 3.50 8.98
C ASN A 150 13.04 2.44 9.58
N GLY A 151 12.89 1.17 9.22
CA GLY A 151 13.83 0.12 9.60
C GLY A 151 13.61 -0.49 10.99
N TYR A 152 12.53 -0.18 11.68
CA TYR A 152 12.22 -0.77 13.00
C TYR A 152 11.93 -2.29 12.92
N MET A 153 11.74 -2.80 11.71
CA MET A 153 11.54 -4.22 11.44
C MET A 153 12.77 -4.92 10.88
N ASP A 154 13.92 -4.25 10.76
CA ASP A 154 15.10 -4.82 10.08
C ASP A 154 15.65 -6.06 10.77
N GLN A 155 15.42 -6.23 12.07
CA GLN A 155 15.81 -7.41 12.85
C GLN A 155 14.72 -8.50 12.92
N VAL A 156 13.53 -8.25 12.37
CA VAL A 156 12.42 -9.20 12.40
C VAL A 156 12.61 -10.24 11.29
N PRO A 157 12.60 -11.55 11.60
CA PRO A 157 12.62 -12.59 10.58
C PRO A 157 11.39 -12.47 9.65
N VAL A 158 11.61 -12.69 8.35
CA VAL A 158 10.58 -12.46 7.32
C VAL A 158 9.32 -13.31 7.55
N ASP A 159 9.48 -14.53 8.00
CA ASP A 159 8.41 -15.48 8.32
C ASP A 159 7.57 -15.08 9.54
N THR A 160 8.11 -14.24 10.42
CA THR A 160 7.42 -13.75 11.62
C THR A 160 6.85 -12.34 11.49
N VAL A 161 7.01 -11.68 10.35
CA VAL A 161 6.54 -10.30 10.12
C VAL A 161 5.06 -10.12 10.45
N LYS A 162 4.20 -11.04 10.05
CA LYS A 162 2.75 -10.94 10.32
C LYS A 162 2.41 -11.10 11.81
N GLN A 163 3.14 -11.93 12.52
CA GLN A 163 2.97 -12.04 13.99
C GLN A 163 3.46 -10.77 14.69
N TRP A 164 4.61 -10.25 14.25
CA TRP A 164 5.14 -8.99 14.77
C TRP A 164 4.14 -7.83 14.54
N GLU A 165 3.59 -7.70 13.32
CA GLU A 165 2.58 -6.69 12.98
C GLU A 165 1.38 -6.73 13.95
N SER A 166 0.83 -7.92 14.18
CA SER A 166 -0.31 -8.12 15.09
C SER A 166 0.04 -7.72 16.53
N ASN A 167 1.22 -8.12 17.01
CA ASN A 167 1.69 -7.80 18.35
C ASN A 167 1.96 -6.29 18.50
N PHE A 168 2.56 -5.66 17.48
CA PHE A 168 2.85 -4.24 17.46
C PHE A 168 1.58 -3.39 17.52
N ILE A 169 0.57 -3.72 16.70
CA ILE A 169 -0.73 -3.05 16.72
C ILE A 169 -1.39 -3.20 18.10
N ALA A 170 -1.36 -4.40 18.67
CA ALA A 170 -1.91 -4.66 20.00
C ALA A 170 -1.17 -3.85 21.08
N PHE A 171 0.16 -3.80 21.04
CA PHE A 171 0.99 -3.04 21.97
C PHE A 171 0.69 -1.54 21.91
N ILE A 172 0.69 -0.94 20.70
CA ILE A 172 0.39 0.49 20.55
C ILE A 172 -1.03 0.79 21.00
N SER A 173 -2.00 -0.04 20.65
CA SER A 173 -3.39 0.18 21.04
C SER A 173 -3.60 0.12 22.56
N ALA A 174 -2.85 -0.72 23.26
CA ALA A 174 -2.95 -0.89 24.73
C ALA A 174 -2.17 0.18 25.51
N ASN A 175 -0.99 0.57 25.04
CA ASN A 175 -0.06 1.39 25.82
C ASN A 175 0.05 2.83 25.30
N HIS A 176 -0.26 3.07 24.02
CA HIS A 176 -0.08 4.33 23.31
C HIS A 176 -1.31 4.66 22.46
N SER A 177 -2.51 4.50 23.04
CA SER A 177 -3.78 4.78 22.34
C SER A 177 -3.88 6.22 21.85
N ASP A 178 -3.18 7.16 22.51
CA ASP A 178 -3.07 8.56 22.12
C ASP A 178 -2.42 8.75 20.73
N ILE A 179 -1.47 7.89 20.34
CA ILE A 179 -0.89 7.88 18.98
C ILE A 179 -1.98 7.53 17.96
N MET A 180 -2.73 6.46 18.22
CA MET A 180 -3.78 6.00 17.31
C MET A 180 -4.91 7.01 17.18
N GLU A 181 -5.29 7.63 18.29
CA GLU A 181 -6.31 8.69 18.32
C GLU A 181 -5.82 9.95 17.61
N SER A 182 -4.58 10.37 17.82
CA SER A 182 -3.96 11.50 17.13
C SER A 182 -3.97 11.31 15.63
N ILE A 183 -3.55 10.14 15.11
CA ILE A 183 -3.55 9.84 13.67
C ILE A 183 -4.98 9.85 13.12
N THR A 184 -5.95 9.34 13.87
CA THR A 184 -7.34 9.29 13.43
C THR A 184 -7.96 10.69 13.37
N THR A 185 -7.73 11.51 14.40
CA THR A 185 -8.35 12.83 14.56
C THR A 185 -7.68 13.87 13.66
N ASN A 186 -6.35 13.93 13.69
CA ASN A 186 -5.59 14.95 12.96
C ASN A 186 -5.34 14.54 11.48
N ALA A 187 -5.54 13.28 11.15
CA ALA A 187 -5.24 12.71 9.83
C ALA A 187 -3.77 12.98 9.39
N ASP A 188 -2.86 13.18 10.36
CA ASP A 188 -1.44 13.52 10.15
C ASP A 188 -0.56 12.84 11.23
N ILE A 189 0.72 12.69 10.92
CA ILE A 189 1.79 12.38 11.88
C ILE A 189 2.51 13.70 12.14
N ASN A 190 2.16 14.39 13.22
CA ASN A 190 2.88 15.59 13.65
C ASN A 190 4.19 15.23 14.37
N GLU A 191 5.05 16.21 14.65
CA GLU A 191 6.34 15.99 15.29
C GLU A 191 6.24 15.31 16.66
N GLU A 192 5.21 15.65 17.43
CA GLU A 192 4.96 15.03 18.73
C GLU A 192 4.58 13.54 18.58
N THR A 193 3.65 13.24 17.67
CA THR A 193 3.24 11.86 17.37
C THR A 193 4.40 11.06 16.81
N GLU A 194 5.22 11.66 15.95
CA GLU A 194 6.39 11.00 15.37
C GLU A 194 7.44 10.69 16.46
N THR A 195 7.67 11.58 17.41
CA THR A 195 8.58 11.36 18.53
C THR A 195 8.10 10.18 19.39
N LYS A 196 6.82 10.14 19.71
CA LYS A 196 6.22 9.02 20.48
C LYS A 196 6.26 7.68 19.76
N ILE A 197 6.18 7.67 18.42
CA ILE A 197 6.32 6.42 17.64
C ILE A 197 7.77 5.93 17.66
N LYS A 198 8.75 6.83 17.77
CA LYS A 198 10.19 6.50 17.78
C LYS A 198 10.66 5.98 19.16
N GLU A 199 10.00 6.32 20.23
CA GLU A 199 10.24 5.84 21.61
C GLU A 199 9.72 4.41 21.81
#